data_c7851167fb57e11930b56d1ef01c7b5a
#
_entry.id   c7851167fb57e11930b56d1ef01c7b5a
#
_cell.length_a   1.000
_cell.length_b   1.000
_cell.length_c   1.000
_cell.angle_alpha   90.00
_cell.angle_beta   90.00
_cell.angle_gamma   90.00
#
_symmetry.space_group_name_H-M   'P 1'
#
loop_
_entity.id
_entity.type
_entity.pdbx_description
1 polymer ?
#
loop_
_entity_poly.entity_id
_entity_poly.type
_entity_poly.pdbx_seq_one_letter_code
_entity_poly.pdbx_strand_id
1 'polypeptide(L)'
;LGCAETEEISNNATSQFMALFPIYLPSTAVSLKERLTFLHREINNEEQKELVLRAVDRALNTNSFIYFSGAEIQGQSKLENYKPISRDEVEEYIRGCLDIIYNEIEQGTEYHDYCTDILSKNFRALCAFDEFDIVIPYVKKVAEKLGYEWESIKENLYLSLKDPKIAYCDRIKDEIKILIDNFTKDTFEVRFSMVEKFYASDSNFKDINTQLECEKKNAKYEALAVEMADKKLFTKDTLQVIYNCKTYQAQSFGRKLAGLLSEEEQLVFIKKSLEVIPKKSTSIIVDF
;
A
#
# COMPACT_ATOMS: atom_id res chain seq x y z
N LEU A 1 -1.04 4.61 31.21
CA LEU A 1 -0.41 5.87 30.79
C LEU A 1 -0.59 6.11 29.29
N GLY A 2 -0.25 5.16 28.42
CA GLY A 2 -0.38 5.33 26.95
C GLY A 2 -1.81 5.64 26.48
N CYS A 3 -2.84 5.06 27.09
CA CYS A 3 -4.25 5.32 26.75
C CYS A 3 -4.74 6.72 27.17
N ALA A 4 -4.06 7.35 28.12
CA ALA A 4 -4.39 8.70 28.61
C ALA A 4 -3.46 9.78 28.03
N GLU A 5 -2.63 9.42 27.05
CA GLU A 5 -1.64 10.32 26.45
C GLU A 5 -2.31 11.28 25.48
N THR A 6 -2.11 12.58 25.72
CA THR A 6 -2.64 13.67 24.87
C THR A 6 -1.51 14.49 24.23
N GLU A 7 -0.24 14.16 24.50
CA GLU A 7 0.91 14.92 24.00
C GLU A 7 1.44 14.35 22.69
N GLU A 8 1.69 15.20 21.71
CA GLU A 8 2.27 14.86 20.41
C GLU A 8 3.81 14.76 20.40
N ILE A 9 4.44 14.75 21.59
CA ILE A 9 5.90 14.71 21.73
C ILE A 9 6.40 13.31 21.42
N SER A 10 7.42 13.20 20.59
CA SER A 10 7.98 11.93 20.05
C SER A 10 8.57 10.97 21.12
N ASN A 11 8.70 11.38 22.36
CA ASN A 11 9.23 10.55 23.48
C ASN A 11 8.20 10.40 24.61
N ASN A 12 6.95 10.28 24.28
CA ASN A 12 5.83 10.08 25.20
C ASN A 12 5.69 8.60 25.63
N ALA A 13 4.78 8.34 26.56
CA ALA A 13 4.53 6.99 27.07
C ALA A 13 4.07 6.02 25.99
N THR A 14 3.29 6.49 25.03
CA THR A 14 2.84 5.70 23.88
C THR A 14 4.01 5.28 22.99
N SER A 15 4.93 6.20 22.66
CA SER A 15 6.12 5.87 21.86
C SER A 15 7.04 4.87 22.57
N GLN A 16 7.21 5.03 23.88
CA GLN A 16 7.99 4.06 24.68
C GLN A 16 7.32 2.68 24.71
N PHE A 17 5.99 2.63 24.86
CA PHE A 17 5.24 1.38 24.77
C PHE A 17 5.39 0.71 23.39
N MET A 18 5.23 1.48 22.30
CA MET A 18 5.41 0.95 20.93
C MET A 18 6.82 0.41 20.69
N ALA A 19 7.85 0.97 21.34
CA ALA A 19 9.23 0.52 21.19
C ALA A 19 9.49 -0.89 21.78
N LEU A 20 8.55 -1.46 22.52
CA LEU A 20 8.66 -2.80 23.08
C LEU A 20 8.34 -3.92 22.07
N PHE A 21 7.63 -3.61 20.97
CA PHE A 21 7.04 -4.63 20.09
C PHE A 21 7.81 -4.95 18.79
N PRO A 22 8.78 -4.15 18.30
CA PRO A 22 9.55 -4.53 17.12
C PRO A 22 10.21 -5.90 17.31
N ILE A 23 10.29 -6.68 16.24
CA ILE A 23 10.95 -8.01 16.26
C ILE A 23 12.42 -7.87 16.59
N TYR A 24 13.09 -6.91 15.95
CA TYR A 24 14.51 -6.62 16.16
C TYR A 24 14.69 -5.29 16.89
N LEU A 25 15.70 -5.24 17.72
CA LEU A 25 16.04 -4.08 18.54
C LEU A 25 14.86 -3.56 19.40
N PRO A 26 14.08 -4.43 20.03
CA PRO A 26 13.02 -3.97 20.94
C PRO A 26 13.68 -3.32 22.16
N SER A 27 13.05 -2.33 22.74
CA SER A 27 13.51 -1.70 23.99
C SER A 27 13.16 -2.58 25.22
N THR A 28 13.30 -3.90 25.09
CA THR A 28 12.95 -4.87 26.15
C THR A 28 13.73 -6.18 26.03
N ALA A 29 13.91 -6.88 27.14
CA ALA A 29 14.42 -8.24 27.20
C ALA A 29 13.32 -9.31 27.11
N VAL A 30 12.05 -8.92 27.03
CA VAL A 30 10.89 -9.82 26.98
C VAL A 30 10.84 -10.53 25.62
N SER A 31 10.62 -11.86 25.63
CA SER A 31 10.57 -12.70 24.43
C SER A 31 9.41 -12.33 23.49
N LEU A 32 9.53 -12.71 22.20
CA LEU A 32 8.44 -12.52 21.23
C LEU A 32 7.16 -13.22 21.70
N LYS A 33 7.27 -14.42 22.23
CA LYS A 33 6.15 -15.21 22.76
C LYS A 33 5.40 -14.49 23.89
N GLU A 34 6.11 -13.92 24.85
CA GLU A 34 5.49 -13.20 25.96
C GLU A 34 4.83 -11.90 25.49
N ARG A 35 5.45 -11.19 24.54
CA ARG A 35 4.86 -9.99 23.91
C ARG A 35 3.59 -10.34 23.14
N LEU A 36 3.59 -11.43 22.39
CA LEU A 36 2.40 -11.90 21.68
C LEU A 36 1.29 -12.31 22.66
N THR A 37 1.63 -13.01 23.74
CA THR A 37 0.68 -13.37 24.81
C THR A 37 0.04 -12.13 25.43
N PHE A 38 0.82 -11.08 25.64
CA PHE A 38 0.30 -9.79 26.09
C PHE A 38 -0.69 -9.20 25.10
N LEU A 39 -0.32 -9.12 23.80
CA LEU A 39 -1.19 -8.56 22.76
C LEU A 39 -2.53 -9.32 22.68
N HIS A 40 -2.51 -10.67 22.69
CA HIS A 40 -3.72 -11.50 22.68
C HIS A 40 -4.60 -11.32 23.91
N ARG A 41 -4.02 -11.05 25.06
CA ARG A 41 -4.80 -10.78 26.28
C ARG A 41 -5.48 -9.42 26.23
N GLU A 42 -4.72 -8.38 25.85
CA GLU A 42 -5.17 -7.00 25.95
C GLU A 42 -6.05 -6.57 24.76
N ILE A 43 -6.06 -7.28 23.64
CA ILE A 43 -6.91 -6.95 22.48
C ILE A 43 -8.42 -7.05 22.82
N ASN A 44 -8.77 -7.85 23.81
CA ASN A 44 -10.15 -7.98 24.28
C ASN A 44 -10.58 -6.88 25.26
N ASN A 45 -9.68 -5.99 25.66
CA ASN A 45 -9.98 -4.84 26.50
C ASN A 45 -10.26 -3.62 25.62
N GLU A 46 -11.53 -3.21 25.52
CA GLU A 46 -11.96 -2.12 24.65
C GLU A 46 -11.21 -0.80 24.91
N GLU A 47 -10.87 -0.50 26.17
CA GLU A 47 -10.13 0.71 26.51
C GLU A 47 -8.68 0.71 26.00
N GLN A 48 -8.13 -0.48 25.70
CA GLN A 48 -6.74 -0.65 25.28
C GLN A 48 -6.62 -1.10 23.84
N LYS A 49 -7.71 -1.48 23.21
CA LYS A 49 -7.74 -2.09 21.88
C LYS A 49 -6.99 -1.26 20.84
N GLU A 50 -7.24 0.04 20.76
CA GLU A 50 -6.52 0.91 19.82
C GLU A 50 -5.01 0.90 20.07
N LEU A 51 -4.60 0.98 21.34
CA LEU A 51 -3.18 0.95 21.70
C LEU A 51 -2.53 -0.40 21.33
N VAL A 52 -3.25 -1.51 21.51
CA VAL A 52 -2.80 -2.84 21.13
C VAL A 52 -2.66 -2.95 19.61
N LEU A 53 -3.63 -2.46 18.83
CA LEU A 53 -3.55 -2.46 17.36
C LEU A 53 -2.39 -1.61 16.84
N ARG A 54 -2.10 -0.48 17.48
CA ARG A 54 -0.90 0.32 17.19
C ARG A 54 0.39 -0.45 17.52
N ALA A 55 0.40 -1.24 18.59
CA ALA A 55 1.54 -2.10 18.93
C ALA A 55 1.72 -3.25 17.92
N VAL A 56 0.62 -3.84 17.43
CA VAL A 56 0.62 -4.83 16.35
C VAL A 56 1.17 -4.23 15.05
N ASP A 57 0.73 -3.04 14.69
CA ASP A 57 1.29 -2.31 13.55
C ASP A 57 2.81 -2.13 13.67
N ARG A 58 3.28 -1.73 14.83
CA ARG A 58 4.71 -1.57 15.09
C ARG A 58 5.47 -2.91 15.04
N ALA A 59 4.86 -4.00 15.51
CA ALA A 59 5.42 -5.35 15.44
C ALA A 59 5.61 -5.84 14.00
N LEU A 60 4.66 -5.55 13.10
CA LEU A 60 4.69 -5.93 11.69
C LEU A 60 5.58 -5.04 10.82
N ASN A 61 5.99 -3.87 11.32
CA ASN A 61 6.86 -2.96 10.59
C ASN A 61 8.31 -3.43 10.62
N THR A 62 8.71 -4.22 9.64
CA THR A 62 10.06 -4.77 9.50
C THR A 62 11.05 -3.84 8.80
N ASN A 63 10.61 -2.67 8.31
CA ASN A 63 11.45 -1.74 7.54
C ASN A 63 12.14 -0.66 8.38
N SER A 64 11.66 -0.36 9.58
CA SER A 64 12.19 0.72 10.38
C SER A 64 12.79 0.22 11.69
N PHE A 65 14.12 0.08 11.69
CA PHE A 65 14.91 -0.21 12.88
C PHE A 65 15.38 1.10 13.54
N ILE A 66 14.46 1.89 14.09
CA ILE A 66 14.83 3.03 14.90
C ILE A 66 14.89 2.56 16.34
N TYR A 67 16.09 2.49 16.88
CA TYR A 67 16.35 2.21 18.29
C TYR A 67 16.21 3.51 19.08
N PHE A 68 15.20 3.59 19.92
CA PHE A 68 15.16 4.55 20.99
C PHE A 68 15.71 3.88 22.24
N SER A 69 16.89 4.28 22.70
CA SER A 69 17.39 3.81 24.00
C SER A 69 16.39 4.26 25.06
N GLY A 70 15.77 3.29 25.76
CA GLY A 70 14.94 3.58 26.92
C GLY A 70 15.68 4.39 27.99
N ALA A 71 14.97 4.97 28.93
CA ALA A 71 15.53 5.75 30.03
C ALA A 71 16.66 4.96 30.71
N GLU A 72 17.86 5.54 30.73
CA GLU A 72 18.98 4.98 31.49
C GLU A 72 18.69 5.19 32.97
N ILE A 73 18.47 4.10 33.67
CA ILE A 73 18.45 4.15 35.14
C ILE A 73 19.89 4.22 35.60
N GLN A 74 20.30 5.34 36.16
CA GLN A 74 21.66 5.53 36.69
C GLN A 74 22.03 4.37 37.64
N GLY A 75 23.14 3.69 37.33
CA GLY A 75 23.70 2.66 38.17
C GLY A 75 23.18 1.24 37.96
N GLN A 76 22.31 0.98 37.00
CA GLN A 76 21.91 -0.36 36.60
C GLN A 76 22.52 -0.74 35.23
N SER A 77 22.98 -1.99 35.11
CA SER A 77 23.37 -2.54 33.80
C SER A 77 22.17 -2.48 32.85
N LYS A 78 22.35 -1.97 31.63
CA LYS A 78 21.35 -2.04 30.57
C LYS A 78 20.89 -3.49 30.42
N LEU A 79 19.58 -3.74 30.51
CA LEU A 79 19.02 -5.01 30.10
C LEU A 79 19.32 -5.15 28.60
N GLU A 80 19.89 -6.28 28.21
CA GLU A 80 20.11 -6.56 26.80
C GLU A 80 18.76 -6.67 26.09
N ASN A 81 18.67 -6.07 24.92
CA ASN A 81 17.51 -6.20 24.07
C ASN A 81 17.32 -7.67 23.67
N TYR A 82 16.08 -8.13 23.70
CA TYR A 82 15.76 -9.47 23.23
C TYR A 82 16.21 -9.66 21.77
N LYS A 83 16.78 -10.82 21.49
CA LYS A 83 17.14 -11.26 20.13
C LYS A 83 16.40 -12.56 19.86
N PRO A 84 15.64 -12.65 18.75
CA PRO A 84 14.97 -13.89 18.35
C PRO A 84 15.98 -15.05 18.27
N ILE A 85 15.58 -16.21 18.78
CA ILE A 85 16.44 -17.40 18.85
C ILE A 85 16.36 -18.20 17.55
N SER A 86 15.21 -18.16 16.87
CA SER A 86 14.98 -18.92 15.64
C SER A 86 14.05 -18.15 14.68
N ARG A 87 14.03 -18.58 13.43
CA ARG A 87 13.09 -18.11 12.43
C ARG A 87 11.66 -18.48 12.81
N ASP A 88 11.44 -19.68 13.30
CA ASP A 88 10.10 -20.16 13.69
C ASP A 88 9.46 -19.25 14.74
N GLU A 89 10.25 -18.74 15.70
CA GLU A 89 9.76 -17.79 16.69
C GLU A 89 9.30 -16.46 16.07
N VAL A 90 10.04 -15.98 15.07
CA VAL A 90 9.68 -14.77 14.31
C VAL A 90 8.41 -15.01 13.52
N GLU A 91 8.32 -16.15 12.84
CA GLU A 91 7.12 -16.52 12.05
C GLU A 91 5.88 -16.67 12.93
N GLU A 92 6.01 -17.30 14.11
CA GLU A 92 4.91 -17.44 15.07
C GLU A 92 4.43 -16.07 15.56
N TYR A 93 5.36 -15.15 15.84
CA TYR A 93 5.03 -13.80 16.26
C TYR A 93 4.29 -13.01 15.17
N ILE A 94 4.78 -13.07 13.93
CA ILE A 94 4.14 -12.41 12.79
C ILE A 94 2.74 -12.99 12.55
N ARG A 95 2.59 -14.32 12.54
CA ARG A 95 1.27 -14.97 12.41
C ARG A 95 0.29 -14.52 13.49
N GLY A 96 0.73 -14.53 14.75
CA GLY A 96 -0.14 -14.09 15.84
C GLY A 96 -0.55 -12.62 15.73
N CYS A 97 0.34 -11.75 15.27
CA CYS A 97 0.00 -10.36 14.97
C CYS A 97 -1.00 -10.24 13.81
N LEU A 98 -0.82 -11.04 12.74
CA LEU A 98 -1.74 -11.07 11.60
C LEU A 98 -3.11 -11.65 11.98
N ASP A 99 -3.16 -12.64 12.87
CA ASP A 99 -4.40 -13.20 13.39
C ASP A 99 -5.22 -12.15 14.16
N ILE A 100 -4.55 -11.32 14.97
CA ILE A 100 -5.21 -10.23 15.69
C ILE A 100 -5.90 -9.28 14.71
N ILE A 101 -5.18 -8.78 13.69
CA ILE A 101 -5.77 -7.86 12.70
C ILE A 101 -6.86 -8.55 11.87
N TYR A 102 -6.63 -9.79 11.46
CA TYR A 102 -7.59 -10.53 10.66
C TYR A 102 -8.91 -10.75 11.40
N ASN A 103 -8.86 -11.06 12.70
CA ASN A 103 -10.06 -11.23 13.50
C ASN A 103 -10.91 -9.94 13.59
N GLU A 104 -10.28 -8.78 13.74
CA GLU A 104 -11.00 -7.49 13.72
C GLU A 104 -11.64 -7.22 12.34
N ILE A 105 -10.92 -7.54 11.26
CA ILE A 105 -11.46 -7.42 9.90
C ILE A 105 -12.60 -8.42 9.68
N GLU A 106 -12.45 -9.67 10.12
CA GLU A 106 -13.45 -10.73 9.93
C GLU A 106 -14.74 -10.42 10.69
N GLN A 107 -14.64 -9.91 11.89
CA GLN A 107 -15.81 -9.55 12.71
C GLN A 107 -16.45 -8.22 12.26
N GLY A 108 -15.78 -7.41 11.45
CA GLY A 108 -16.29 -6.12 10.98
C GLY A 108 -16.47 -5.12 12.13
N THR A 109 -15.51 -5.09 13.06
CA THR A 109 -15.52 -4.16 14.19
C THR A 109 -15.30 -2.72 13.72
N GLU A 110 -15.40 -1.75 14.62
CA GLU A 110 -15.08 -0.34 14.32
C GLU A 110 -13.63 -0.14 13.87
N TYR A 111 -12.73 -1.10 14.16
CA TYR A 111 -11.32 -1.09 13.78
C TYR A 111 -11.05 -1.77 12.43
N HIS A 112 -12.08 -2.22 11.72
CA HIS A 112 -11.96 -2.93 10.43
C HIS A 112 -11.07 -2.17 9.42
N ASP A 113 -11.36 -0.88 9.19
CA ASP A 113 -10.61 -0.07 8.22
C ASP A 113 -9.17 0.16 8.68
N TYR A 114 -8.97 0.40 9.96
CA TYR A 114 -7.64 0.56 10.54
C TYR A 114 -6.80 -0.71 10.41
N CYS A 115 -7.39 -1.89 10.65
CA CYS A 115 -6.72 -3.18 10.51
C CYS A 115 -6.40 -3.52 9.05
N THR A 116 -7.28 -3.18 8.09
CA THR A 116 -7.00 -3.30 6.66
C THR A 116 -5.84 -2.42 6.23
N ASP A 117 -5.74 -1.21 6.76
CA ASP A 117 -4.62 -0.31 6.51
C ASP A 117 -3.30 -0.83 7.10
N ILE A 118 -3.31 -1.39 8.32
CA ILE A 118 -2.13 -2.02 8.92
C ILE A 118 -1.61 -3.15 8.02
N LEU A 119 -2.49 -4.04 7.56
CA LEU A 119 -2.10 -5.15 6.69
C LEU A 119 -1.53 -4.64 5.37
N SER A 120 -2.18 -3.66 4.76
CA SER A 120 -1.77 -3.07 3.48
C SER A 120 -0.40 -2.42 3.55
N LYS A 121 -0.16 -1.53 4.51
CA LYS A 121 1.10 -0.76 4.60
C LYS A 121 2.30 -1.62 4.97
N ASN A 122 2.09 -2.71 5.74
CA ASN A 122 3.17 -3.61 6.15
C ASN A 122 3.43 -4.73 5.14
N PHE A 123 2.54 -4.96 4.17
CA PHE A 123 2.63 -6.03 3.19
C PHE A 123 4.00 -6.10 2.48
N ARG A 124 4.44 -4.99 1.89
CA ARG A 124 5.71 -4.93 1.16
C ARG A 124 6.92 -5.22 2.05
N ALA A 125 6.91 -4.71 3.28
CA ALA A 125 7.97 -4.93 4.25
C ALA A 125 8.10 -6.41 4.63
N LEU A 126 6.97 -7.06 4.89
CA LEU A 126 6.90 -8.48 5.22
C LEU A 126 7.34 -9.35 4.02
N CYS A 127 6.92 -9.02 2.80
CA CYS A 127 7.38 -9.72 1.59
C CYS A 127 8.90 -9.59 1.37
N ALA A 128 9.46 -8.40 1.61
CA ALA A 128 10.90 -8.14 1.46
C ALA A 128 11.74 -8.81 2.56
N PHE A 129 11.11 -9.28 3.63
CA PHE A 129 11.72 -9.95 4.78
C PHE A 129 11.58 -11.48 4.73
N ASP A 130 11.27 -12.05 3.57
CA ASP A 130 11.02 -13.48 3.32
C ASP A 130 9.74 -14.05 4.00
N GLU A 131 8.83 -13.18 4.47
CA GLU A 131 7.59 -13.58 5.15
C GLU A 131 6.37 -13.58 4.21
N PHE A 132 6.63 -13.65 2.90
CA PHE A 132 5.60 -13.68 1.88
C PHE A 132 4.59 -14.82 2.09
N ASP A 133 5.08 -16.03 2.37
CA ASP A 133 4.25 -17.22 2.55
C ASP A 133 3.34 -17.13 3.79
N ILE A 134 3.69 -16.25 4.73
CA ILE A 134 2.88 -15.98 5.91
C ILE A 134 1.80 -14.94 5.61
N VAL A 135 2.16 -13.83 4.97
CA VAL A 135 1.24 -12.69 4.81
C VAL A 135 0.23 -12.89 3.68
N ILE A 136 0.62 -13.60 2.60
CA ILE A 136 -0.23 -13.74 1.41
C ILE A 136 -1.59 -14.42 1.68
N PRO A 137 -1.69 -15.47 2.53
CA PRO A 137 -2.99 -16.08 2.86
C PRO A 137 -3.96 -15.10 3.52
N TYR A 138 -3.45 -14.18 4.37
CA TYR A 138 -4.29 -13.16 5.00
C TYR A 138 -4.76 -12.13 3.98
N VAL A 139 -3.87 -11.68 3.10
CA VAL A 139 -4.25 -10.75 2.03
C VAL A 139 -5.32 -11.36 1.13
N LYS A 140 -5.19 -12.64 0.74
CA LYS A 140 -6.20 -13.34 -0.07
C LYS A 140 -7.56 -13.38 0.64
N LYS A 141 -7.62 -13.79 1.90
CA LYS A 141 -8.86 -13.85 2.69
C LYS A 141 -9.52 -12.47 2.84
N VAL A 142 -8.74 -11.45 3.15
CA VAL A 142 -9.27 -10.07 3.28
C VAL A 142 -9.75 -9.55 1.93
N ALA A 143 -8.99 -9.78 0.85
CA ALA A 143 -9.38 -9.37 -0.50
C ALA A 143 -10.70 -10.02 -0.94
N GLU A 144 -10.88 -11.31 -0.70
CA GLU A 144 -12.14 -12.03 -0.99
C GLU A 144 -13.31 -11.42 -0.21
N LYS A 145 -13.11 -11.14 1.08
CA LYS A 145 -14.14 -10.53 1.94
C LYS A 145 -14.52 -9.13 1.46
N LEU A 146 -13.57 -8.32 1.00
CA LEU A 146 -13.78 -6.98 0.48
C LEU A 146 -14.21 -6.96 -0.99
N GLY A 147 -14.46 -8.12 -1.61
CA GLY A 147 -14.85 -8.22 -3.02
C GLY A 147 -13.80 -7.66 -3.98
N TYR A 148 -12.53 -7.72 -3.61
CA TYR A 148 -11.41 -7.14 -4.35
C TYR A 148 -11.48 -5.61 -4.54
N GLU A 149 -12.18 -4.90 -3.65
CA GLU A 149 -12.27 -3.43 -3.63
C GLU A 149 -11.37 -2.81 -2.53
N TRP A 150 -10.10 -3.15 -2.55
CA TRP A 150 -9.11 -2.75 -1.53
C TRP A 150 -7.94 -1.99 -2.20
N GLU A 151 -8.11 -0.67 -2.37
CA GLU A 151 -7.15 0.16 -3.13
C GLU A 151 -5.76 0.23 -2.50
N SER A 152 -5.66 0.33 -1.18
CA SER A 152 -4.35 0.47 -0.51
C SER A 152 -3.47 -0.77 -0.67
N ILE A 153 -4.02 -1.99 -0.64
CA ILE A 153 -3.25 -3.21 -0.90
C ILE A 153 -2.83 -3.31 -2.36
N LYS A 154 -3.70 -2.93 -3.28
CA LYS A 154 -3.44 -2.94 -4.71
C LYS A 154 -2.23 -2.08 -5.07
N GLU A 155 -2.12 -0.88 -4.50
CA GLU A 155 -0.95 -0.03 -4.66
C GLU A 155 0.32 -0.70 -4.12
N ASN A 156 0.26 -1.30 -2.92
CA ASN A 156 1.39 -2.01 -2.32
C ASN A 156 1.80 -3.27 -3.10
N LEU A 157 0.87 -4.00 -3.71
CA LEU A 157 1.17 -5.11 -4.61
C LEU A 157 2.01 -4.65 -5.82
N TYR A 158 1.62 -3.51 -6.45
CA TYR A 158 2.41 -2.95 -7.56
C TYR A 158 3.79 -2.48 -7.14
N LEU A 159 3.89 -1.80 -6.01
CA LEU A 159 5.17 -1.36 -5.47
C LEU A 159 6.08 -2.55 -5.13
N SER A 160 5.50 -3.67 -4.67
CA SER A 160 6.23 -4.89 -4.39
C SER A 160 6.86 -5.52 -5.63
N LEU A 161 6.21 -5.46 -6.79
CA LEU A 161 6.81 -5.94 -8.04
C LEU A 161 8.07 -5.18 -8.46
N LYS A 162 8.23 -3.95 -7.99
CA LYS A 162 9.40 -3.10 -8.24
C LYS A 162 10.48 -3.22 -7.17
N ASP A 163 10.17 -3.82 -6.03
CA ASP A 163 11.13 -3.96 -4.93
C ASP A 163 12.26 -4.92 -5.32
N PRO A 164 13.54 -4.48 -5.31
CA PRO A 164 14.66 -5.34 -5.70
C PRO A 164 14.74 -6.63 -4.88
N LYS A 165 14.37 -6.60 -3.59
CA LYS A 165 14.39 -7.78 -2.71
C LYS A 165 13.36 -8.82 -3.13
N ILE A 166 12.21 -8.39 -3.63
CA ILE A 166 11.12 -9.26 -4.11
C ILE A 166 11.38 -9.66 -5.57
N ALA A 167 12.02 -8.78 -6.34
CA ALA A 167 12.27 -8.96 -7.76
C ALA A 167 13.15 -10.19 -8.12
N TYR A 168 13.88 -10.75 -7.17
CA TYR A 168 14.70 -11.95 -7.38
C TYR A 168 13.94 -13.27 -7.27
N CYS A 169 12.69 -13.26 -6.77
CA CYS A 169 11.89 -14.48 -6.63
C CYS A 169 10.73 -14.49 -7.62
N ASP A 170 10.87 -15.25 -8.71
CA ASP A 170 9.84 -15.33 -9.77
C ASP A 170 8.51 -15.88 -9.22
N ARG A 171 8.53 -16.84 -8.30
CA ARG A 171 7.34 -17.37 -7.64
C ARG A 171 6.53 -16.28 -6.94
N ILE A 172 7.19 -15.42 -6.17
CA ILE A 172 6.55 -14.32 -5.45
C ILE A 172 5.95 -13.32 -6.44
N LYS A 173 6.71 -12.96 -7.49
CA LYS A 173 6.21 -12.07 -8.55
C LYS A 173 4.96 -12.60 -9.23
N ASP A 174 4.94 -13.88 -9.54
CA ASP A 174 3.81 -14.49 -10.26
C ASP A 174 2.58 -14.56 -9.36
N GLU A 175 2.72 -14.86 -8.09
CA GLU A 175 1.60 -14.78 -7.13
C GLU A 175 1.09 -13.34 -6.93
N ILE A 176 1.98 -12.36 -6.86
CA ILE A 176 1.59 -10.95 -6.78
C ILE A 176 0.84 -10.52 -8.05
N LYS A 177 1.29 -10.95 -9.25
CA LYS A 177 0.57 -10.67 -10.50
C LYS A 177 -0.83 -11.28 -10.52
N ILE A 178 -0.97 -12.54 -10.10
CA ILE A 178 -2.28 -13.19 -9.98
C ILE A 178 -3.20 -12.41 -9.04
N LEU A 179 -2.69 -11.94 -7.91
CA LEU A 179 -3.47 -11.09 -7.01
C LEU A 179 -3.88 -9.78 -7.67
N ILE A 180 -2.95 -9.10 -8.34
CA ILE A 180 -3.24 -7.87 -9.08
C ILE A 180 -4.34 -8.10 -10.11
N ASP A 181 -4.28 -9.18 -10.86
CA ASP A 181 -5.30 -9.54 -11.85
C ASP A 181 -6.68 -9.73 -11.20
N ASN A 182 -6.75 -10.34 -10.01
CA ASN A 182 -8.00 -10.50 -9.25
C ASN A 182 -8.57 -9.15 -8.77
N PHE A 183 -7.72 -8.21 -8.38
CA PHE A 183 -8.12 -6.85 -8.00
C PHE A 183 -8.49 -5.96 -9.19
N THR A 184 -8.10 -6.37 -10.39
CA THR A 184 -8.28 -5.55 -11.59
C THR A 184 -9.59 -5.92 -12.24
N LYS A 185 -10.68 -5.20 -11.92
CA LYS A 185 -11.83 -5.19 -12.84
C LYS A 185 -11.27 -4.72 -14.17
N ASP A 186 -11.41 -5.52 -15.23
CA ASP A 186 -10.89 -5.21 -16.57
C ASP A 186 -11.72 -4.12 -17.23
N THR A 187 -11.79 -2.95 -16.58
CA THR A 187 -12.41 -1.75 -17.12
C THR A 187 -11.35 -0.77 -17.62
N PHE A 188 -11.71 0.05 -18.57
CA PHE A 188 -10.83 1.08 -19.10
C PHE A 188 -10.33 2.02 -18.00
N GLU A 189 -11.20 2.46 -17.09
CA GLU A 189 -10.92 3.37 -15.98
C GLU A 189 -9.83 2.82 -15.05
N VAL A 190 -9.97 1.55 -14.73
CA VAL A 190 -8.99 0.85 -13.88
C VAL A 190 -7.65 0.78 -14.60
N ARG A 191 -7.60 0.30 -15.85
CA ARG A 191 -6.34 0.21 -16.60
C ARG A 191 -5.67 1.57 -16.80
N PHE A 192 -6.46 2.64 -17.05
CA PHE A 192 -5.93 3.99 -17.18
C PHE A 192 -5.29 4.50 -15.88
N SER A 193 -6.01 4.38 -14.76
CA SER A 193 -5.50 4.75 -13.42
C SER A 193 -4.24 3.99 -13.04
N MET A 194 -4.13 2.73 -13.46
CA MET A 194 -2.99 1.87 -13.21
C MET A 194 -1.72 2.34 -13.92
N VAL A 195 -1.83 2.80 -15.17
CA VAL A 195 -0.68 3.36 -15.89
C VAL A 195 -0.13 4.58 -15.16
N GLU A 196 -0.99 5.42 -14.58
CA GLU A 196 -0.55 6.57 -13.79
C GLU A 196 0.20 6.16 -12.51
N LYS A 197 -0.42 5.31 -11.70
CA LYS A 197 0.13 4.88 -10.40
C LYS A 197 1.42 4.07 -10.55
N PHE A 198 1.47 3.18 -11.53
CA PHE A 198 2.61 2.28 -11.74
C PHE A 198 3.91 3.00 -12.10
N TYR A 199 3.82 4.16 -12.75
CA TYR A 199 4.98 4.89 -13.26
C TYR A 199 5.20 6.26 -12.60
N ALA A 200 4.42 6.61 -11.57
CA ALA A 200 4.51 7.92 -10.91
C ALA A 200 5.71 8.09 -9.98
N SER A 201 6.43 7.02 -9.69
CA SER A 201 7.34 6.99 -8.53
C SER A 201 8.83 6.99 -8.87
N ASP A 202 9.36 7.71 -9.86
CA ASP A 202 10.81 7.96 -9.79
C ASP A 202 11.24 9.19 -10.59
N SER A 203 11.59 10.25 -9.88
CA SER A 203 12.01 11.54 -10.40
C SER A 203 13.50 11.71 -10.60
N ASN A 204 14.26 10.66 -10.91
CA ASN A 204 15.67 10.81 -11.29
C ASN A 204 15.86 10.65 -12.82
N PHE A 205 15.63 11.71 -13.56
CA PHE A 205 15.63 11.84 -15.02
C PHE A 205 16.98 11.59 -15.73
N LYS A 206 17.95 10.96 -15.11
CA LYS A 206 19.31 10.83 -15.70
C LYS A 206 19.75 9.42 -16.07
N ASP A 207 18.88 8.41 -15.85
CA ASP A 207 19.26 7.02 -16.10
C ASP A 207 18.55 6.44 -17.35
N ILE A 208 19.25 5.64 -18.13
CA ILE A 208 18.74 4.95 -19.35
C ILE A 208 17.51 4.09 -19.03
N ASN A 209 17.44 3.53 -17.84
CA ASN A 209 16.28 2.78 -17.35
C ASN A 209 15.03 3.64 -17.26
N THR A 210 15.15 4.91 -16.86
CA THR A 210 14.05 5.87 -16.75
C THR A 210 13.46 6.21 -18.11
N GLN A 211 14.27 6.33 -19.14
CA GLN A 211 13.82 6.59 -20.51
C GLN A 211 13.02 5.41 -21.07
N LEU A 212 13.51 4.17 -20.89
CA LEU A 212 12.81 2.95 -21.30
C LEU A 212 11.47 2.77 -20.57
N GLU A 213 11.40 3.14 -19.29
CA GLU A 213 10.17 3.13 -18.51
C GLU A 213 9.16 4.17 -19.00
N CYS A 214 9.61 5.37 -19.36
CA CYS A 214 8.76 6.40 -19.98
C CYS A 214 8.21 5.94 -21.35
N GLU A 215 9.01 5.29 -22.17
CA GLU A 215 8.58 4.74 -23.46
C GLU A 215 7.52 3.65 -23.29
N LYS A 216 7.72 2.72 -22.35
CA LYS A 216 6.75 1.68 -22.02
C LYS A 216 5.42 2.27 -21.51
N LYS A 217 5.49 3.32 -20.69
CA LYS A 217 4.33 4.03 -20.20
C LYS A 217 3.57 4.72 -21.32
N ASN A 218 4.26 5.44 -22.18
CA ASN A 218 3.65 6.09 -23.33
C ASN A 218 2.97 5.07 -24.25
N ALA A 219 3.60 3.93 -24.54
CA ALA A 219 3.01 2.88 -25.33
C ALA A 219 1.70 2.33 -24.72
N LYS A 220 1.62 2.22 -23.40
CA LYS A 220 0.39 1.80 -22.71
C LYS A 220 -0.72 2.86 -22.81
N TYR A 221 -0.38 4.13 -22.65
CA TYR A 221 -1.35 5.22 -22.86
C TYR A 221 -1.85 5.29 -24.30
N GLU A 222 -0.99 5.07 -25.29
CA GLU A 222 -1.37 5.02 -26.70
C GLU A 222 -2.30 3.83 -26.99
N ALA A 223 -2.05 2.66 -26.40
CA ALA A 223 -2.94 1.50 -26.53
C ALA A 223 -4.33 1.77 -25.93
N LEU A 224 -4.39 2.45 -24.78
CA LEU A 224 -5.66 2.87 -24.17
C LEU A 224 -6.38 3.93 -25.03
N ALA A 225 -5.65 4.82 -25.70
CA ALA A 225 -6.27 5.78 -26.63
C ALA A 225 -6.92 5.09 -27.82
N VAL A 226 -6.29 4.05 -28.38
CA VAL A 226 -6.87 3.21 -29.44
C VAL A 226 -8.13 2.52 -28.94
N GLU A 227 -8.08 1.89 -27.77
CA GLU A 227 -9.26 1.23 -27.20
C GLU A 227 -10.43 2.21 -26.97
N MET A 228 -10.13 3.40 -26.45
CA MET A 228 -11.15 4.43 -26.23
C MET A 228 -11.79 4.90 -27.51
N ALA A 229 -11.01 5.08 -28.58
CA ALA A 229 -11.51 5.47 -29.88
C ALA A 229 -12.38 4.35 -30.50
N ASP A 230 -11.91 3.11 -30.49
CA ASP A 230 -12.60 1.97 -31.06
C ASP A 230 -13.95 1.67 -30.39
N LYS A 231 -13.95 1.69 -29.06
CA LYS A 231 -15.13 1.36 -28.24
C LYS A 231 -16.01 2.58 -27.93
N LYS A 232 -15.63 3.79 -28.36
CA LYS A 232 -16.34 5.06 -28.09
C LYS A 232 -16.61 5.29 -26.59
N LEU A 233 -15.62 5.03 -25.75
CA LEU A 233 -15.72 5.11 -24.28
C LEU A 233 -15.76 6.56 -23.76
N PHE A 234 -16.67 7.38 -24.28
CA PHE A 234 -16.84 8.80 -23.89
C PHE A 234 -17.90 8.93 -22.77
N THR A 235 -17.80 8.11 -21.73
CA THR A 235 -18.69 8.18 -20.57
C THR A 235 -18.19 9.22 -19.57
N LYS A 236 -19.06 9.66 -18.66
CA LYS A 236 -18.71 10.61 -17.62
C LYS A 236 -17.59 10.05 -16.71
N ASP A 237 -17.70 8.78 -16.33
CA ASP A 237 -16.77 8.12 -15.43
C ASP A 237 -15.38 7.97 -16.07
N THR A 238 -15.34 7.53 -17.33
CA THR A 238 -14.11 7.42 -18.11
C THR A 238 -13.40 8.77 -18.24
N LEU A 239 -14.14 9.83 -18.58
CA LEU A 239 -13.59 11.18 -18.71
C LEU A 239 -13.09 11.72 -17.36
N GLN A 240 -13.81 11.45 -16.27
CA GLN A 240 -13.40 11.89 -14.95
C GLN A 240 -12.09 11.29 -14.51
N VAL A 241 -11.84 10.02 -14.81
CA VAL A 241 -10.56 9.34 -14.52
C VAL A 241 -9.42 9.99 -15.32
N ILE A 242 -9.63 10.29 -16.61
CA ILE A 242 -8.63 10.93 -17.46
C ILE A 242 -8.27 12.32 -16.93
N TYR A 243 -9.28 13.15 -16.57
CA TYR A 243 -9.05 14.52 -16.12
C TYR A 243 -8.54 14.64 -14.67
N ASN A 244 -8.70 13.60 -13.86
CA ASN A 244 -8.09 13.53 -12.55
C ASN A 244 -6.62 13.07 -12.58
N CYS A 245 -6.12 12.66 -13.75
CA CYS A 245 -4.73 12.27 -13.95
C CYS A 245 -3.78 13.48 -13.72
N LYS A 246 -2.75 13.29 -12.88
CA LYS A 246 -1.82 14.36 -12.49
C LYS A 246 -0.55 14.43 -13.34
N THR A 247 -0.36 13.51 -14.28
CA THR A 247 0.90 13.37 -15.01
C THR A 247 0.88 14.01 -16.38
N TYR A 248 1.98 14.68 -16.76
CA TYR A 248 2.22 15.21 -18.12
C TYR A 248 2.11 14.13 -19.22
N GLN A 249 2.17 12.88 -18.84
CA GLN A 249 2.19 11.74 -19.77
C GLN A 249 0.78 11.38 -20.30
N ALA A 250 -0.26 11.91 -19.70
CA ALA A 250 -1.59 11.87 -20.32
C ALA A 250 -1.64 12.66 -21.64
N GLN A 251 -0.64 13.51 -21.93
CA GLN A 251 -0.51 14.18 -23.23
C GLN A 251 -0.30 13.20 -24.38
N SER A 252 0.48 12.12 -24.19
CA SER A 252 0.66 11.10 -25.25
C SER A 252 -0.65 10.39 -25.56
N PHE A 253 -1.47 10.12 -24.52
CA PHE A 253 -2.82 9.60 -24.68
C PHE A 253 -3.71 10.58 -25.48
N GLY A 254 -3.75 11.86 -25.07
CA GLY A 254 -4.57 12.89 -25.72
C GLY A 254 -4.20 13.08 -27.19
N ARG A 255 -2.92 13.23 -27.53
CA ARG A 255 -2.44 13.36 -28.91
C ARG A 255 -2.80 12.14 -29.75
N LYS A 256 -2.61 10.93 -29.23
CA LYS A 256 -2.97 9.71 -29.93
C LYS A 256 -4.46 9.62 -30.17
N LEU A 257 -5.27 9.91 -29.17
CA LEU A 257 -6.73 9.89 -29.27
C LEU A 257 -7.22 10.90 -30.30
N ALA A 258 -6.72 12.15 -30.27
CA ALA A 258 -7.06 13.19 -31.22
C ALA A 258 -6.78 12.78 -32.68
N GLY A 259 -5.67 12.10 -32.93
CA GLY A 259 -5.32 11.57 -34.27
C GLY A 259 -6.15 10.39 -34.76
N LEU A 260 -6.92 9.74 -33.86
CA LEU A 260 -7.76 8.58 -34.17
C LEU A 260 -9.23 8.95 -34.40
N LEU A 261 -9.70 10.06 -33.82
CA LEU A 261 -11.08 10.49 -33.90
C LEU A 261 -11.34 11.36 -35.14
N SER A 262 -12.47 11.15 -35.79
CA SER A 262 -12.98 12.08 -36.79
C SER A 262 -13.37 13.45 -36.20
N GLU A 263 -13.48 14.50 -37.00
CA GLU A 263 -13.86 15.83 -36.52
C GLU A 263 -15.18 15.82 -35.72
N GLU A 264 -16.16 15.03 -36.18
CA GLU A 264 -17.45 14.90 -35.48
C GLU A 264 -17.27 14.23 -34.09
N GLU A 265 -16.43 13.20 -34.03
CA GLU A 265 -16.15 12.50 -32.78
C GLU A 265 -15.33 13.35 -31.81
N GLN A 266 -14.40 14.16 -32.31
CA GLN A 266 -13.67 15.14 -31.50
C GLN A 266 -14.61 16.15 -30.87
N LEU A 267 -15.59 16.66 -31.64
CA LEU A 267 -16.62 17.57 -31.12
C LEU A 267 -17.46 16.90 -30.01
N VAL A 268 -17.84 15.65 -30.19
CA VAL A 268 -18.58 14.89 -29.16
C VAL A 268 -17.73 14.71 -27.91
N PHE A 269 -16.45 14.33 -28.07
CA PHE A 269 -15.52 14.17 -26.98
C PHE A 269 -15.33 15.47 -26.19
N ILE A 270 -15.08 16.58 -26.88
CA ILE A 270 -14.91 17.91 -26.28
C ILE A 270 -16.19 18.34 -25.52
N LYS A 271 -17.38 18.19 -26.10
CA LYS A 271 -18.63 18.55 -25.42
C LYS A 271 -18.82 17.77 -24.12
N LYS A 272 -18.61 16.45 -24.12
CA LYS A 272 -18.69 15.61 -22.92
C LYS A 272 -17.59 15.93 -21.90
N SER A 273 -16.39 16.25 -22.37
CA SER A 273 -15.28 16.66 -21.54
C SER A 273 -15.57 17.95 -20.77
N LEU A 274 -16.19 18.94 -21.41
CA LEU A 274 -16.55 20.20 -20.76
C LEU A 274 -17.56 20.03 -19.61
N GLU A 275 -18.33 18.94 -19.60
CA GLU A 275 -19.26 18.61 -18.50
C GLU A 275 -18.55 18.06 -17.25
N VAL A 276 -17.34 17.54 -17.43
CA VAL A 276 -16.61 16.77 -16.39
C VAL A 276 -15.40 17.53 -15.85
N ILE A 277 -14.82 18.44 -16.63
CA ILE A 277 -13.57 19.12 -16.27
C ILE A 277 -13.74 19.95 -14.99
N PRO A 278 -12.92 19.70 -13.96
CA PRO A 278 -12.88 20.56 -12.79
C PRO A 278 -12.49 21.99 -13.21
N LYS A 279 -13.17 23.01 -12.71
CA LYS A 279 -12.94 24.45 -13.03
C LYS A 279 -11.49 24.94 -12.88
N LYS A 280 -10.56 24.09 -12.42
CA LYS A 280 -9.12 24.37 -12.22
C LYS A 280 -8.17 23.59 -13.14
N SER A 281 -8.66 22.72 -14.02
CA SER A 281 -7.82 21.86 -14.87
C SER A 281 -7.97 22.24 -16.34
N THR A 282 -7.22 23.24 -16.80
CA THR A 282 -7.24 23.66 -18.21
C THR A 282 -6.15 23.02 -19.07
N SER A 283 -5.20 22.26 -18.49
CA SER A 283 -3.99 21.82 -19.17
C SER A 283 -4.15 20.66 -20.17
N ILE A 284 -5.21 19.85 -20.08
CA ILE A 284 -5.38 18.66 -20.93
C ILE A 284 -6.12 18.99 -22.24
N ILE A 285 -6.90 20.07 -22.27
CA ILE A 285 -7.70 20.46 -23.47
C ILE A 285 -6.84 21.19 -24.52
N VAL A 286 -5.73 21.77 -24.13
CA VAL A 286 -4.88 22.59 -25.03
C VAL A 286 -4.20 21.76 -26.13
N ASP A 287 -4.14 20.44 -25.97
CA ASP A 287 -3.52 19.51 -26.95
C ASP A 287 -4.55 18.86 -27.89
N PHE A 288 -5.84 19.20 -27.79
CA PHE A 288 -6.92 18.89 -28.73
C PHE A 288 -7.23 20.12 -29.62
#